data_0a7d526876df04ce42ab003ee75ee469
#
_entry.id   0a7d526876df04ce42ab003ee75ee469
#
_cell.length_a   1.000
_cell.length_b   1.000
_cell.length_c   1.000
_cell.angle_alpha   90.00
_cell.angle_beta   90.00
_cell.angle_gamma   90.00
#
_symmetry.space_group_name_H-M   'P 1'
#
loop_
_entity.id
_entity.type
_entity.pdbx_description
1 polymer ?
#
loop_
_entity_poly.entity_id
_entity_poly.type
_entity_poly.pdbx_seq_one_letter_code
_entity_poly.pdbx_strand_id
1 'polypeptide(L)'
;MGEVHVESGGDGPAVLFLHGSGASGAVWRPVLDELRGRRTPFRWLVADLPGHGRSAHRQDYSPEGYADAVAKALPAGSPLTVIGHSLGGLVGMTLADGTRGLAVASLTVIAMKVAWTEEELSRRAALAAKAPRIFGDEEQARELFGRVSGVRGPAFTDEDRAGGIVRSDGGYRLSADPGITRAAPAGGPELAARISRVTCPVELACGDQDPGIDPADLAEVLGHPVTVLPGAGHDVHIERPDLVADLVERALSR
;
A
#
# COMPACT_ATOMS: atom_id res chain seq x y z
N MET A 1 -15.59 15.62 6.37
CA MET A 1 -14.85 14.57 5.63
C MET A 1 -13.69 14.16 6.52
N GLY A 2 -13.55 12.87 6.85
CA GLY A 2 -12.45 12.38 7.68
C GLY A 2 -11.10 12.52 6.99
N GLU A 3 -10.06 12.78 7.75
CA GLU A 3 -8.71 13.00 7.25
C GLU A 3 -7.97 11.69 7.00
N VAL A 4 -7.04 11.70 6.06
CA VAL A 4 -6.04 10.65 5.87
C VAL A 4 -4.93 10.90 6.89
N HIS A 5 -4.59 9.86 7.65
CA HIS A 5 -3.45 9.91 8.56
C HIS A 5 -2.16 9.77 7.77
N VAL A 6 -1.24 10.72 7.95
CA VAL A 6 0.08 10.72 7.31
C VAL A 6 1.14 10.96 8.38
N GLU A 7 2.03 9.98 8.55
CA GLU A 7 3.24 10.17 9.33
C GLU A 7 4.37 10.67 8.43
N SER A 8 5.25 11.50 8.98
CA SER A 8 6.37 12.04 8.20
C SER A 8 7.62 12.27 9.06
N GLY A 9 8.77 12.28 8.41
CA GLY A 9 10.05 12.61 9.05
C GLY A 9 11.19 12.59 8.03
N GLY A 10 12.40 12.87 8.54
CA GLY A 10 13.59 13.01 7.68
C GLY A 10 13.60 14.31 6.89
N ASP A 11 14.70 14.55 6.19
CA ASP A 11 14.95 15.72 5.37
C ASP A 11 15.52 15.31 4.01
N GLY A 12 15.11 15.98 2.94
CA GLY A 12 15.55 15.70 1.58
C GLY A 12 14.40 15.53 0.59
N PRO A 13 14.63 14.83 -0.55
CA PRO A 13 13.60 14.52 -1.51
C PRO A 13 12.44 13.73 -0.88
N ALA A 14 11.21 14.05 -1.26
CA ALA A 14 10.03 13.46 -0.62
C ALA A 14 9.66 12.11 -1.24
N VAL A 15 9.48 11.10 -0.38
CA VAL A 15 9.02 9.75 -0.75
C VAL A 15 7.70 9.45 -0.05
N LEU A 16 6.66 9.16 -0.82
CA LEU A 16 5.36 8.73 -0.33
C LEU A 16 5.26 7.21 -0.39
N PHE A 17 4.97 6.60 0.75
CA PHE A 17 4.75 5.17 0.89
C PHE A 17 3.26 4.86 1.06
N LEU A 18 2.73 3.95 0.22
CA LEU A 18 1.33 3.53 0.18
C LEU A 18 1.23 2.02 0.36
N HIS A 19 0.54 1.58 1.41
CA HIS A 19 0.41 0.18 1.79
C HIS A 19 -0.66 -0.58 0.99
N GLY A 20 -0.68 -1.92 1.12
CA GLY A 20 -1.68 -2.81 0.54
C GLY A 20 -2.99 -2.87 1.32
N SER A 21 -3.99 -3.54 0.73
CA SER A 21 -5.31 -3.72 1.34
C SER A 21 -5.23 -4.51 2.65
N GLY A 22 -5.93 -4.07 3.69
CA GLY A 22 -5.97 -4.71 5.01
C GLY A 22 -4.78 -4.40 5.93
N ALA A 23 -3.78 -3.64 5.44
CA ALA A 23 -2.61 -3.24 6.19
C ALA A 23 -2.75 -1.82 6.79
N SER A 24 -1.66 -1.22 7.21
CA SER A 24 -1.51 0.19 7.60
C SER A 24 -0.12 0.66 7.19
N GLY A 25 0.15 1.96 7.34
CA GLY A 25 1.48 2.53 7.08
C GLY A 25 2.62 1.87 7.85
N ALA A 26 2.32 1.23 8.97
CA ALA A 26 3.31 0.52 9.79
C ALA A 26 4.11 -0.54 9.03
N VAL A 27 3.56 -1.14 7.96
CA VAL A 27 4.25 -2.14 7.14
C VAL A 27 5.54 -1.63 6.50
N TRP A 28 5.70 -0.32 6.40
CA TRP A 28 6.89 0.31 5.81
C TRP A 28 8.04 0.50 6.80
N ARG A 29 7.83 0.23 8.10
CA ARG A 29 8.86 0.41 9.14
C ARG A 29 10.17 -0.31 8.81
N PRO A 30 10.19 -1.60 8.39
CA PRO A 30 11.45 -2.28 8.07
C PRO A 30 12.23 -1.59 6.94
N VAL A 31 11.55 -1.07 5.91
CA VAL A 31 12.18 -0.33 4.81
C VAL A 31 12.72 1.02 5.28
N LEU A 32 11.97 1.73 6.12
CA LEU A 32 12.42 3.01 6.69
C LEU A 32 13.65 2.81 7.58
N ASP A 33 13.71 1.74 8.38
CA ASP A 33 14.85 1.43 9.24
C ASP A 33 16.08 1.04 8.41
N GLU A 34 15.89 0.28 7.33
CA GLU A 34 16.95 -0.05 6.38
C GLU A 34 17.53 1.22 5.72
N LEU A 35 16.68 2.12 5.19
CA LEU A 35 17.11 3.37 4.58
C LEU A 35 17.81 4.31 5.57
N ARG A 36 17.36 4.35 6.83
CA ARG A 36 18.05 5.08 7.91
C ARG A 36 19.42 4.48 8.21
N GLY A 37 19.53 3.16 8.26
CA GLY A 37 20.79 2.44 8.42
C GLY A 37 21.80 2.77 7.31
N ARG A 38 21.35 2.93 6.09
CA ARG A 38 22.14 3.35 4.92
C ARG A 38 22.47 4.84 4.91
N ARG A 39 21.82 5.64 5.77
CA ARG A 39 21.91 7.10 5.81
C ARG A 39 21.45 7.78 4.51
N THR A 40 20.50 7.18 3.80
CA THR A 40 19.90 7.75 2.59
C THR A 40 19.18 9.04 2.95
N PRO A 41 19.52 10.19 2.33
CA PRO A 41 18.87 11.46 2.65
C PRO A 41 17.52 11.54 1.93
N PHE A 42 16.42 11.43 2.67
CA PHE A 42 15.06 11.58 2.13
C PHE A 42 14.08 12.00 3.22
N ARG A 43 13.03 12.67 2.80
CA ARG A 43 11.85 12.93 3.62
C ARG A 43 10.82 11.87 3.33
N TRP A 44 10.42 11.09 4.33
CA TRP A 44 9.39 10.09 4.18
C TRP A 44 8.01 10.62 4.57
N LEU A 45 7.00 10.20 3.82
CA LEU A 45 5.58 10.37 4.06
C LEU A 45 4.95 8.98 3.99
N VAL A 46 4.35 8.52 5.07
CA VAL A 46 3.68 7.21 5.14
C VAL A 46 2.21 7.46 5.39
N ALA A 47 1.35 7.11 4.45
CA ALA A 47 -0.08 7.30 4.57
C ALA A 47 -0.78 6.00 4.97
N ASP A 48 -1.65 6.07 5.97
CA ASP A 48 -2.72 5.08 6.10
C ASP A 48 -3.76 5.37 5.03
N LEU A 49 -4.01 4.44 4.12
CA LEU A 49 -5.03 4.64 3.09
C LEU A 49 -6.43 4.80 3.71
N PRO A 50 -7.35 5.57 3.10
CA PRO A 50 -8.74 5.66 3.56
C PRO A 50 -9.33 4.31 3.96
N GLY A 51 -9.99 4.24 5.10
CA GLY A 51 -10.56 3.01 5.62
C GLY A 51 -9.59 2.02 6.25
N HIS A 52 -8.32 2.41 6.42
CA HIS A 52 -7.28 1.59 7.05
C HIS A 52 -6.59 2.35 8.18
N GLY A 53 -5.95 1.61 9.07
CA GLY A 53 -5.12 2.17 10.12
C GLY A 53 -5.85 3.23 10.95
N ARG A 54 -5.27 4.41 11.03
CA ARG A 54 -5.81 5.59 11.74
C ARG A 54 -6.60 6.52 10.82
N SER A 55 -6.69 6.22 9.52
CA SER A 55 -7.46 7.00 8.56
C SER A 55 -8.95 6.77 8.67
N ALA A 56 -9.73 7.81 8.38
CA ALA A 56 -11.18 7.73 8.43
C ALA A 56 -11.75 6.77 7.38
N HIS A 57 -12.87 6.14 7.74
CA HIS A 57 -13.69 5.37 6.80
C HIS A 57 -14.38 6.30 5.81
N ARG A 58 -14.66 5.79 4.61
CA ARG A 58 -15.30 6.53 3.52
C ARG A 58 -16.40 5.70 2.87
N GLN A 59 -17.25 6.37 2.09
CA GLN A 59 -18.26 5.68 1.27
C GLN A 59 -17.68 5.25 -0.09
N ASP A 60 -16.68 5.98 -0.59
CA ASP A 60 -16.04 5.72 -1.87
C ASP A 60 -14.62 5.16 -1.65
N TYR A 61 -14.44 3.92 -2.08
CA TYR A 61 -13.18 3.20 -2.13
C TYR A 61 -12.74 2.90 -3.57
N SER A 62 -13.20 3.71 -4.54
CA SER A 62 -12.65 3.71 -5.89
C SER A 62 -11.17 4.17 -5.89
N PRO A 63 -10.38 3.80 -6.90
CA PRO A 63 -9.01 4.30 -7.03
C PRO A 63 -8.94 5.84 -6.99
N GLU A 64 -9.91 6.52 -7.60
CA GLU A 64 -10.06 7.97 -7.58
C GLU A 64 -10.36 8.49 -6.16
N GLY A 65 -11.28 7.85 -5.45
CA GLY A 65 -11.63 8.21 -4.06
C GLY A 65 -10.45 8.09 -3.11
N TYR A 66 -9.64 7.04 -3.26
CA TYR A 66 -8.37 6.89 -2.53
C TYR A 66 -7.39 8.01 -2.87
N ALA A 67 -7.12 8.20 -4.16
CA ALA A 67 -6.13 9.17 -4.62
C ALA A 67 -6.50 10.61 -4.25
N ASP A 68 -7.77 10.98 -4.39
CA ASP A 68 -8.28 12.32 -3.99
C ASP A 68 -8.11 12.59 -2.49
N ALA A 69 -8.33 11.56 -1.67
CA ALA A 69 -8.16 11.69 -0.23
C ALA A 69 -6.68 11.82 0.16
N VAL A 70 -5.82 10.99 -0.41
CA VAL A 70 -4.37 11.05 -0.18
C VAL A 70 -3.82 12.38 -0.67
N ALA A 71 -4.15 12.81 -1.88
CA ALA A 71 -3.67 14.08 -2.44
C ALA A 71 -4.00 15.29 -1.55
N LYS A 72 -5.20 15.32 -0.95
CA LYS A 72 -5.62 16.39 -0.04
C LYS A 72 -4.86 16.43 1.29
N ALA A 73 -4.31 15.30 1.71
CA ALA A 73 -3.56 15.19 2.97
C ALA A 73 -2.05 15.49 2.80
N LEU A 74 -1.58 15.55 1.55
CA LEU A 74 -0.17 15.79 1.28
C LEU A 74 0.17 17.29 1.23
N PRO A 75 1.37 17.67 1.66
CA PRO A 75 1.84 19.04 1.50
C PRO A 75 2.02 19.38 0.02
N ALA A 76 1.60 20.59 -0.37
CA ALA A 76 1.82 21.07 -1.73
C ALA A 76 3.30 21.41 -2.00
N GLY A 77 3.73 21.30 -3.24
CA GLY A 77 4.87 22.04 -3.77
C GLY A 77 6.18 21.29 -4.03
N SER A 78 6.42 20.10 -3.47
CA SER A 78 7.64 19.35 -3.80
C SER A 78 7.34 18.13 -4.66
N PRO A 79 8.21 17.80 -5.63
CA PRO A 79 8.07 16.54 -6.37
C PRO A 79 8.10 15.34 -5.42
N LEU A 80 7.24 14.35 -5.68
CA LEU A 80 7.09 13.14 -4.88
C LEU A 80 7.60 11.92 -5.64
N THR A 81 8.47 11.15 -5.01
CA THR A 81 8.67 9.75 -5.37
C THR A 81 7.57 8.92 -4.70
N VAL A 82 6.83 8.12 -5.44
CA VAL A 82 5.73 7.29 -4.89
C VAL A 82 6.12 5.82 -4.92
N ILE A 83 6.04 5.17 -3.77
CA ILE A 83 6.28 3.73 -3.59
C ILE A 83 4.96 3.10 -3.12
N GLY A 84 4.36 2.27 -3.96
CA GLY A 84 3.06 1.68 -3.67
C GLY A 84 3.08 0.16 -3.70
N HIS A 85 2.61 -0.49 -2.64
CA HIS A 85 2.44 -1.93 -2.57
C HIS A 85 0.99 -2.32 -2.86
N SER A 86 0.76 -3.27 -3.77
CA SER A 86 -0.57 -3.83 -4.08
C SER A 86 -1.62 -2.72 -4.32
N LEU A 87 -2.64 -2.55 -3.47
CA LEU A 87 -3.61 -1.45 -3.52
C LEU A 87 -2.91 -0.07 -3.56
N GLY A 88 -1.83 0.10 -2.80
CA GLY A 88 -1.03 1.34 -2.81
C GLY A 88 -0.39 1.62 -4.17
N GLY A 89 -0.06 0.59 -4.95
CA GLY A 89 0.39 0.73 -6.34
C GLY A 89 -0.70 1.26 -7.26
N LEU A 90 -1.94 0.75 -7.11
CA LEU A 90 -3.11 1.27 -7.84
C LEU A 90 -3.40 2.74 -7.50
N VAL A 91 -3.33 3.09 -6.22
CA VAL A 91 -3.48 4.48 -5.77
C VAL A 91 -2.34 5.35 -6.30
N GLY A 92 -1.10 4.84 -6.29
CA GLY A 92 0.08 5.50 -6.83
C GLY A 92 -0.06 5.82 -8.32
N MET A 93 -0.53 4.89 -9.15
CA MET A 93 -0.82 5.13 -10.57
C MET A 93 -1.87 6.23 -10.76
N THR A 94 -2.90 6.23 -9.90
CA THR A 94 -3.97 7.22 -9.96
C THR A 94 -3.50 8.60 -9.49
N LEU A 95 -2.54 8.69 -8.57
CA LEU A 95 -1.90 9.96 -8.18
C LEU A 95 -0.98 10.51 -9.27
N ALA A 96 -0.31 9.62 -10.01
CA ALA A 96 0.68 9.97 -11.02
C ALA A 96 0.10 10.32 -12.40
N ASP A 97 -1.23 10.36 -12.56
CA ASP A 97 -1.91 10.71 -13.80
C ASP A 97 -1.95 12.22 -14.11
N GLY A 98 -1.38 13.05 -13.24
CA GLY A 98 -1.28 14.50 -13.37
C GLY A 98 -2.57 15.29 -13.09
N THR A 99 -3.69 14.62 -12.76
CA THR A 99 -5.00 15.30 -12.61
C THR A 99 -5.22 15.95 -11.25
N ARG A 100 -4.39 15.65 -10.23
CA ARG A 100 -4.56 16.07 -8.83
C ARG A 100 -3.65 17.20 -8.37
N GLY A 101 -2.91 17.81 -9.30
CA GLY A 101 -1.99 18.90 -8.99
C GLY A 101 -0.76 18.48 -8.18
N LEU A 102 -0.50 17.17 -8.07
CA LEU A 102 0.72 16.63 -7.47
C LEU A 102 1.80 16.44 -8.55
N ALA A 103 3.01 16.90 -8.26
CA ALA A 103 4.17 16.60 -9.10
C ALA A 103 4.75 15.24 -8.66
N VAL A 104 4.38 14.16 -9.33
CA VAL A 104 4.99 12.84 -9.09
C VAL A 104 6.22 12.71 -9.97
N ALA A 105 7.40 12.61 -9.35
CA ALA A 105 8.69 12.51 -10.03
C ALA A 105 8.96 11.10 -10.55
N SER A 106 8.57 10.08 -9.79
CA SER A 106 8.69 8.67 -10.16
C SER A 106 7.69 7.82 -9.38
N LEU A 107 7.31 6.68 -9.96
CA LEU A 107 6.40 5.71 -9.37
C LEU A 107 7.03 4.32 -9.36
N THR A 108 7.08 3.69 -8.18
CA THR A 108 7.39 2.26 -8.04
C THR A 108 6.14 1.52 -7.58
N VAL A 109 5.76 0.50 -8.34
CA VAL A 109 4.61 -0.38 -8.05
C VAL A 109 5.14 -1.75 -7.67
N ILE A 110 4.83 -2.18 -6.44
CA ILE A 110 5.33 -3.44 -5.89
C ILE A 110 4.16 -4.41 -5.68
N ALA A 111 4.32 -5.64 -6.15
CA ALA A 111 3.42 -6.76 -5.89
C ALA A 111 1.94 -6.45 -6.21
N MET A 112 1.67 -5.88 -7.40
CA MET A 112 0.32 -5.62 -7.86
C MET A 112 -0.25 -6.81 -8.63
N LYS A 113 -1.37 -7.33 -8.18
CA LYS A 113 -2.11 -8.38 -8.90
C LYS A 113 -2.90 -7.78 -10.05
N VAL A 114 -2.73 -8.32 -11.26
CA VAL A 114 -3.37 -7.83 -12.50
C VAL A 114 -4.49 -8.75 -13.01
N ALA A 115 -4.54 -9.98 -12.54
CA ALA A 115 -5.55 -10.97 -12.92
C ALA A 115 -6.18 -11.63 -11.69
N TRP A 116 -7.48 -11.90 -11.76
CA TRP A 116 -8.26 -12.49 -10.67
C TRP A 116 -9.04 -13.69 -11.19
N THR A 117 -8.93 -14.83 -10.54
CA THR A 117 -9.75 -16.01 -10.84
C THR A 117 -11.16 -15.85 -10.30
N GLU A 118 -12.12 -16.59 -10.87
CA GLU A 118 -13.50 -16.61 -10.36
C GLU A 118 -13.57 -17.05 -8.88
N GLU A 119 -12.72 -17.98 -8.48
CA GLU A 119 -12.65 -18.46 -7.09
C GLU A 119 -12.17 -17.35 -6.14
N GLU A 120 -11.18 -16.56 -6.53
CA GLU A 120 -10.70 -15.42 -5.74
C GLU A 120 -11.74 -14.32 -5.63
N LEU A 121 -12.42 -13.99 -6.72
CA LEU A 121 -13.52 -13.03 -6.73
C LEU A 121 -14.68 -13.52 -5.83
N SER A 122 -15.02 -14.80 -5.91
CA SER A 122 -16.06 -15.43 -5.06
C SER A 122 -15.67 -15.39 -3.58
N ARG A 123 -14.42 -15.74 -3.25
CA ARG A 123 -13.90 -15.64 -1.87
C ARG A 123 -13.94 -14.19 -1.34
N ARG A 124 -13.55 -13.24 -2.18
CA ARG A 124 -13.58 -11.81 -1.84
C ARG A 124 -15.02 -11.34 -1.57
N ALA A 125 -15.97 -11.69 -2.42
CA ALA A 125 -17.37 -11.39 -2.25
C ALA A 125 -17.96 -12.00 -0.96
N ALA A 126 -17.63 -13.27 -0.68
CA ALA A 126 -18.03 -13.95 0.54
C ALA A 126 -17.43 -13.28 1.81
N LEU A 127 -16.20 -12.77 1.74
CA LEU A 127 -15.59 -12.01 2.83
C LEU A 127 -16.29 -10.67 3.03
N ALA A 128 -16.58 -9.96 1.94
CA ALA A 128 -17.28 -8.67 1.95
C ALA A 128 -18.70 -8.74 2.55
N ALA A 129 -19.34 -9.91 2.46
CA ALA A 129 -20.69 -10.14 3.02
C ALA A 129 -20.66 -10.42 4.53
N LYS A 130 -19.50 -10.71 5.13
CA LYS A 130 -19.39 -11.00 6.56
C LYS A 130 -19.37 -9.72 7.39
N ALA A 131 -20.05 -9.77 8.54
CA ALA A 131 -19.88 -8.74 9.55
C ALA A 131 -18.44 -8.74 10.09
N PRO A 132 -17.90 -7.57 10.47
CA PRO A 132 -16.61 -7.50 11.13
C PRO A 132 -16.57 -8.38 12.37
N ARG A 133 -15.50 -9.14 12.53
CA ARG A 133 -15.31 -9.94 13.74
C ARG A 133 -14.98 -9.02 14.92
N ILE A 134 -15.73 -9.17 16.01
CA ILE A 134 -15.48 -8.49 17.28
C ILE A 134 -14.75 -9.47 18.22
N PHE A 135 -13.70 -9.00 18.86
CA PHE A 135 -12.92 -9.72 19.87
C PHE A 135 -13.14 -9.09 21.22
N GLY A 136 -13.40 -9.90 22.25
CA GLY A 136 -13.49 -9.42 23.63
C GLY A 136 -12.14 -8.97 24.22
N ASP A 137 -11.05 -9.45 23.63
CA ASP A 137 -9.67 -9.18 24.03
C ASP A 137 -8.92 -8.43 22.91
N GLU A 138 -8.21 -7.39 23.30
CA GLU A 138 -7.43 -6.54 22.39
C GLU A 138 -6.30 -7.31 21.71
N GLU A 139 -5.61 -8.19 22.44
CA GLU A 139 -4.48 -8.95 21.91
C GLU A 139 -4.91 -9.90 20.78
N GLN A 140 -6.09 -10.52 20.89
CA GLN A 140 -6.63 -11.36 19.81
C GLN A 140 -6.90 -10.55 18.53
N ALA A 141 -7.33 -9.30 18.66
CA ALA A 141 -7.53 -8.41 17.51
C ALA A 141 -6.18 -8.02 16.89
N ARG A 142 -5.16 -7.72 17.73
CA ARG A 142 -3.78 -7.43 17.30
C ARG A 142 -3.13 -8.62 16.59
N GLU A 143 -3.31 -9.83 17.11
CA GLU A 143 -2.82 -11.05 16.47
C GLU A 143 -3.46 -11.27 15.09
N LEU A 144 -4.78 -11.03 14.97
CA LEU A 144 -5.43 -11.12 13.67
C LEU A 144 -4.89 -10.07 12.72
N PHE A 145 -4.75 -8.81 13.15
CA PHE A 145 -4.15 -7.75 12.35
C PHE A 145 -2.74 -8.15 11.87
N GLY A 146 -1.89 -8.61 12.78
CA GLY A 146 -0.53 -9.06 12.43
C GLY A 146 -0.50 -10.19 11.40
N ARG A 147 -1.49 -11.11 11.42
CA ARG A 147 -1.60 -12.18 10.42
C ARG A 147 -2.05 -11.68 9.05
N VAL A 148 -2.94 -10.69 9.03
CA VAL A 148 -3.53 -10.15 7.78
C VAL A 148 -2.59 -9.17 7.10
N SER A 149 -1.90 -8.32 7.88
CA SER A 149 -1.07 -7.22 7.39
C SER A 149 0.42 -7.52 7.36
N GLY A 150 0.88 -8.63 7.97
CA GLY A 150 2.30 -8.89 8.19
C GLY A 150 2.93 -8.10 9.35
N VAL A 151 2.21 -7.19 10.03
CA VAL A 151 2.72 -6.37 11.16
C VAL A 151 2.89 -7.24 12.41
N ARG A 152 3.94 -8.07 12.42
CA ARG A 152 4.27 -9.01 13.49
C ARG A 152 5.79 -9.20 13.62
N GLY A 153 6.21 -9.67 14.79
CA GLY A 153 7.63 -9.90 15.09
C GLY A 153 8.34 -8.65 15.60
N PRO A 154 9.66 -8.73 15.80
CA PRO A 154 10.45 -7.72 16.53
C PRO A 154 10.67 -6.41 15.75
N ALA A 155 10.42 -6.40 14.45
CA ALA A 155 10.53 -5.20 13.62
C ALA A 155 9.38 -4.20 13.86
N PHE A 156 8.33 -4.59 14.60
CA PHE A 156 7.15 -3.78 14.83
C PHE A 156 6.90 -3.53 16.31
N THR A 157 6.55 -2.30 16.66
CA THR A 157 6.22 -1.88 18.01
C THR A 157 4.78 -2.27 18.39
N ASP A 158 4.42 -2.14 19.67
CA ASP A 158 3.04 -2.30 20.12
C ASP A 158 2.12 -1.23 19.53
N GLU A 159 2.63 -0.02 19.28
CA GLU A 159 1.91 1.05 18.63
C GLU A 159 1.59 0.73 17.16
N ASP A 160 2.52 0.11 16.43
CA ASP A 160 2.29 -0.36 15.05
C ASP A 160 1.15 -1.37 14.99
N ARG A 161 1.12 -2.30 15.92
CA ARG A 161 0.06 -3.30 16.05
C ARG A 161 -1.28 -2.70 16.48
N ALA A 162 -1.24 -1.74 17.41
CA ALA A 162 -2.43 -1.03 17.89
C ALA A 162 -3.07 -0.16 16.80
N GLY A 163 -2.27 0.43 15.89
CA GLY A 163 -2.77 1.20 14.75
C GLY A 163 -3.67 0.43 13.80
N GLY A 164 -3.58 -0.91 13.79
CA GLY A 164 -4.41 -1.78 12.94
C GLY A 164 -5.75 -2.21 13.52
N ILE A 165 -6.09 -1.78 14.73
CA ILE A 165 -7.32 -2.15 15.44
C ILE A 165 -8.07 -0.92 15.96
N VAL A 166 -9.36 -1.08 16.17
CA VAL A 166 -10.20 -0.05 16.80
C VAL A 166 -11.13 -0.65 17.83
N ARG A 167 -11.44 0.15 18.85
CA ARG A 167 -12.48 -0.20 19.81
C ARG A 167 -13.86 -0.11 19.15
N SER A 168 -14.74 -1.05 19.47
CA SER A 168 -16.09 -1.16 18.95
C SER A 168 -17.03 -1.62 20.06
N ASP A 169 -18.34 -1.56 19.84
CA ASP A 169 -19.31 -2.11 20.79
C ASP A 169 -19.04 -3.60 21.01
N GLY A 170 -18.81 -3.97 22.26
CA GLY A 170 -18.52 -5.35 22.68
C GLY A 170 -17.05 -5.76 22.57
N GLY A 171 -16.09 -4.87 22.24
CA GLY A 171 -14.67 -5.22 22.24
C GLY A 171 -13.84 -4.49 21.19
N TYR A 172 -13.04 -5.25 20.43
CA TYR A 172 -12.06 -4.76 19.47
C TYR A 172 -12.27 -5.41 18.10
N ARG A 173 -11.98 -4.69 17.02
CA ARG A 173 -11.97 -5.22 15.65
C ARG A 173 -10.81 -4.63 14.86
N LEU A 174 -10.55 -5.17 13.68
CA LEU A 174 -9.62 -4.54 12.74
C LEU A 174 -10.11 -3.13 12.40
N SER A 175 -9.17 -2.20 12.22
CA SER A 175 -9.44 -0.83 11.78
C SER A 175 -9.98 -0.80 10.34
N ALA A 176 -9.56 -1.78 9.51
CA ALA A 176 -9.98 -1.87 8.12
C ALA A 176 -11.51 -1.89 7.97
N ASP A 177 -12.01 -0.98 7.12
CA ASP A 177 -13.44 -0.90 6.80
C ASP A 177 -13.87 -2.10 5.94
N PRO A 178 -14.92 -2.83 6.30
CA PRO A 178 -15.48 -3.87 5.44
C PRO A 178 -15.85 -3.38 4.03
N GLY A 179 -16.13 -2.09 3.87
CA GLY A 179 -16.41 -1.46 2.58
C GLY A 179 -15.29 -1.61 1.54
N ILE A 180 -14.04 -1.70 1.99
CA ILE A 180 -12.85 -1.87 1.12
C ILE A 180 -12.96 -3.14 0.27
N THR A 181 -13.43 -4.23 0.87
CA THR A 181 -13.56 -5.52 0.17
C THR A 181 -14.76 -5.58 -0.75
N ARG A 182 -15.72 -4.65 -0.62
CA ARG A 182 -16.90 -4.55 -1.49
C ARG A 182 -16.57 -3.90 -2.84
N ALA A 183 -15.54 -3.04 -2.90
CA ALA A 183 -15.08 -2.49 -4.16
C ALA A 183 -14.55 -3.64 -5.05
N ALA A 184 -14.96 -3.66 -6.31
CA ALA A 184 -14.42 -4.63 -7.26
C ALA A 184 -12.90 -4.41 -7.41
N PRO A 185 -12.10 -5.47 -7.45
CA PRO A 185 -10.68 -5.32 -7.72
C PRO A 185 -10.48 -4.89 -9.18
N ALA A 186 -9.51 -4.00 -9.42
CA ALA A 186 -9.14 -3.60 -10.76
C ALA A 186 -8.64 -4.80 -11.58
N GLY A 187 -9.10 -4.95 -12.79
CA GLY A 187 -8.66 -5.98 -13.73
C GLY A 187 -7.65 -5.47 -14.75
N GLY A 188 -7.06 -6.38 -15.52
CA GLY A 188 -6.01 -6.07 -16.48
C GLY A 188 -6.31 -4.89 -17.41
N PRO A 189 -7.46 -4.85 -18.11
CA PRO A 189 -7.79 -3.73 -19.01
C PRO A 189 -7.89 -2.37 -18.30
N GLU A 190 -8.43 -2.34 -17.08
CA GLU A 190 -8.50 -1.12 -16.27
C GLU A 190 -7.10 -0.67 -15.83
N LEU A 191 -6.26 -1.60 -15.39
CA LEU A 191 -4.89 -1.32 -14.97
C LEU A 191 -4.03 -0.82 -16.15
N ALA A 192 -4.16 -1.43 -17.34
CA ALA A 192 -3.50 -0.98 -18.56
C ALA A 192 -3.92 0.45 -18.95
N ALA A 193 -5.20 0.77 -18.83
CA ALA A 193 -5.70 2.12 -19.07
C ALA A 193 -5.24 3.14 -18.04
N ARG A 194 -4.97 2.73 -16.79
CA ARG A 194 -4.43 3.61 -15.73
C ARG A 194 -2.96 3.89 -15.93
N ILE A 195 -2.16 2.86 -16.15
CA ILE A 195 -0.72 3.01 -16.32
C ILE A 195 -0.38 3.88 -17.53
N SER A 196 -1.18 3.79 -18.62
CA SER A 196 -1.00 4.62 -19.82
C SER A 196 -1.19 6.12 -19.58
N ARG A 197 -1.82 6.51 -18.47
CA ARG A 197 -2.01 7.91 -18.07
C ARG A 197 -0.94 8.42 -17.10
N VAL A 198 -0.08 7.53 -16.61
CA VAL A 198 1.03 7.93 -15.72
C VAL A 198 2.02 8.79 -16.48
N THR A 199 2.38 9.94 -15.93
CA THR A 199 3.20 10.97 -16.60
C THR A 199 4.66 11.00 -16.15
N CYS A 200 5.07 10.06 -15.28
CA CYS A 200 6.43 9.96 -14.75
C CYS A 200 7.05 8.58 -15.05
N PRO A 201 8.37 8.41 -14.84
CA PRO A 201 9.01 7.10 -14.91
C PRO A 201 8.36 6.10 -13.96
N VAL A 202 8.14 4.87 -14.44
CA VAL A 202 7.55 3.76 -13.69
C VAL A 202 8.57 2.64 -13.52
N GLU A 203 8.61 2.05 -12.33
CA GLU A 203 9.30 0.80 -12.03
C GLU A 203 8.31 -0.20 -11.45
N LEU A 204 8.28 -1.42 -12.00
CA LEU A 204 7.47 -2.52 -11.48
C LEU A 204 8.37 -3.51 -10.76
N ALA A 205 7.89 -4.06 -9.64
CA ALA A 205 8.61 -5.10 -8.92
C ALA A 205 7.65 -6.12 -8.29
N CYS A 206 8.08 -7.36 -8.14
CA CYS A 206 7.39 -8.38 -7.36
C CYS A 206 8.37 -9.40 -6.81
N GLY A 207 7.98 -10.15 -5.77
CA GLY A 207 8.77 -11.26 -5.25
C GLY A 207 8.72 -12.48 -6.18
N ASP A 208 9.80 -13.27 -6.20
CA ASP A 208 9.88 -14.53 -6.97
C ASP A 208 9.08 -15.68 -6.33
N GLN A 209 8.66 -15.50 -5.07
CA GLN A 209 7.87 -16.48 -4.30
C GLN A 209 6.42 -16.04 -4.08
N ASP A 210 5.95 -14.98 -4.75
CA ASP A 210 4.56 -14.54 -4.67
C ASP A 210 3.66 -15.47 -5.52
N PRO A 211 2.82 -16.32 -4.91
CA PRO A 211 2.00 -17.26 -5.66
C PRO A 211 0.82 -16.59 -6.40
N GLY A 212 0.57 -15.32 -6.13
CA GLY A 212 -0.55 -14.56 -6.68
C GLY A 212 -0.17 -13.64 -7.83
N ILE A 213 1.13 -13.56 -8.19
CA ILE A 213 1.63 -12.65 -9.22
C ILE A 213 2.61 -13.37 -10.14
N ASP A 214 2.27 -13.42 -11.42
CA ASP A 214 3.21 -13.80 -12.46
C ASP A 214 3.91 -12.52 -13.00
N PRO A 215 5.26 -12.44 -12.94
CA PRO A 215 5.99 -11.28 -13.46
C PRO A 215 5.75 -11.03 -14.96
N ALA A 216 5.51 -12.09 -15.74
CA ALA A 216 5.24 -11.96 -17.17
C ALA A 216 3.85 -11.33 -17.43
N ASP A 217 2.83 -11.79 -16.72
CA ASP A 217 1.47 -11.21 -16.78
C ASP A 217 1.50 -9.73 -16.34
N LEU A 218 2.25 -9.43 -15.26
CA LEU A 218 2.40 -8.07 -14.77
C LEU A 218 3.07 -7.17 -15.81
N ALA A 219 4.14 -7.64 -16.46
CA ALA A 219 4.84 -6.92 -17.51
C ALA A 219 3.97 -6.71 -18.75
N GLU A 220 3.22 -7.73 -19.17
CA GLU A 220 2.32 -7.66 -20.33
C GLU A 220 1.21 -6.65 -20.09
N VAL A 221 0.50 -6.76 -18.96
CA VAL A 221 -0.65 -5.89 -18.65
C VAL A 221 -0.24 -4.43 -18.48
N LEU A 222 0.87 -4.17 -17.79
CA LEU A 222 1.28 -2.80 -17.49
C LEU A 222 2.28 -2.20 -18.49
N GLY A 223 2.77 -3.00 -19.45
CA GLY A 223 3.64 -2.51 -20.53
C GLY A 223 5.03 -2.06 -20.08
N HIS A 224 5.50 -2.53 -18.92
CA HIS A 224 6.79 -2.19 -18.34
C HIS A 224 7.55 -3.44 -17.89
N PRO A 225 8.91 -3.45 -17.95
CA PRO A 225 9.68 -4.55 -17.40
C PRO A 225 9.51 -4.65 -15.89
N VAL A 226 9.51 -5.87 -15.36
CA VAL A 226 9.37 -6.16 -13.93
C VAL A 226 10.70 -6.56 -13.31
N THR A 227 11.08 -5.90 -12.24
CA THR A 227 12.18 -6.31 -11.36
C THR A 227 11.69 -7.42 -10.45
N VAL A 228 12.23 -8.64 -10.66
CA VAL A 228 11.93 -9.79 -9.80
C VAL A 228 12.86 -9.78 -8.59
N LEU A 229 12.28 -9.79 -7.39
CA LEU A 229 13.00 -9.67 -6.12
C LEU A 229 13.17 -11.05 -5.49
N PRO A 230 14.42 -11.56 -5.36
CA PRO A 230 14.67 -12.93 -4.96
C PRO A 230 14.38 -13.17 -3.47
N GLY A 231 13.79 -14.35 -3.18
CA GLY A 231 13.51 -14.80 -1.82
C GLY A 231 12.38 -14.04 -1.12
N ALA A 232 11.49 -13.41 -1.87
CA ALA A 232 10.36 -12.67 -1.34
C ALA A 232 9.02 -13.16 -1.90
N GLY A 233 8.00 -13.19 -1.04
CA GLY A 233 6.61 -13.41 -1.40
C GLY A 233 5.87 -12.11 -1.71
N HIS A 234 4.61 -12.03 -1.28
CA HIS A 234 3.76 -10.85 -1.52
C HIS A 234 4.19 -9.62 -0.71
N ASP A 235 4.59 -9.82 0.55
CA ASP A 235 4.93 -8.75 1.48
C ASP A 235 6.43 -8.39 1.42
N VAL A 236 6.93 -8.14 0.21
CA VAL A 236 8.36 -7.88 -0.09
C VAL A 236 8.98 -6.84 0.84
N HIS A 237 8.24 -5.78 1.15
CA HIS A 237 8.68 -4.67 2.01
C HIS A 237 8.90 -5.08 3.48
N ILE A 238 8.34 -6.22 3.89
CA ILE A 238 8.56 -6.82 5.21
C ILE A 238 9.60 -7.93 5.13
N GLU A 239 9.52 -8.78 4.09
CA GLU A 239 10.36 -9.97 3.95
C GLU A 239 11.78 -9.64 3.49
N ARG A 240 11.92 -8.67 2.59
CA ARG A 240 13.18 -8.21 2.01
C ARG A 240 13.24 -6.68 1.94
N PRO A 241 13.22 -5.99 3.10
CA PRO A 241 13.27 -4.53 3.15
C PRO A 241 14.53 -3.95 2.49
N ASP A 242 15.62 -4.70 2.49
CA ASP A 242 16.87 -4.37 1.80
C ASP A 242 16.67 -4.17 0.29
N LEU A 243 15.95 -5.08 -0.38
CA LEU A 243 15.68 -4.98 -1.82
C LEU A 243 14.71 -3.84 -2.14
N VAL A 244 13.74 -3.58 -1.26
CA VAL A 244 12.83 -2.44 -1.44
C VAL A 244 13.56 -1.12 -1.20
N ALA A 245 14.51 -1.06 -0.27
CA ALA A 245 15.37 0.11 -0.08
C ALA A 245 16.19 0.42 -1.36
N ASP A 246 16.71 -0.62 -2.05
CA ASP A 246 17.37 -0.45 -3.35
C ASP A 246 16.43 0.16 -4.41
N LEU A 247 15.13 -0.25 -4.44
CA LEU A 247 14.13 0.36 -5.33
C LEU A 247 13.93 1.84 -5.00
N VAL A 248 13.83 2.19 -3.72
CA VAL A 248 13.67 3.58 -3.26
C VAL A 248 14.87 4.43 -3.67
N GLU A 249 16.09 3.96 -3.44
CA GLU A 249 17.32 4.68 -3.81
C GLU A 249 17.46 4.89 -5.32
N ARG A 250 17.11 3.87 -6.13
CA ARG A 250 17.03 4.02 -7.59
C ARG A 250 15.98 5.06 -8.01
N ALA A 251 14.81 5.06 -7.38
CA ALA A 251 13.74 5.99 -7.69
C ALA A 251 14.12 7.45 -7.34
N LEU A 252 14.88 7.65 -6.24
CA LEU A 252 15.41 8.96 -5.84
C LEU A 252 16.54 9.49 -6.74
N SER A 253 17.19 8.60 -7.50
CA SER A 253 18.31 8.96 -8.39
C SER A 253 17.87 9.36 -9.80
N ARG A 254 16.56 9.31 -10.09
CA ARG A 254 15.96 9.67 -11.38
C ARG A 254 15.55 11.13 -11.43
#